data_8b7d85867551ab68b41fb91ccf53d4bd
#
_entry.id   8b7d85867551ab68b41fb91ccf53d4bd
#
_cell.length_a   1.000
_cell.length_b   1.000
_cell.length_c   1.000
_cell.angle_alpha   90.00
_cell.angle_beta   90.00
_cell.angle_gamma   90.00
#
_symmetry.space_group_name_H-M   'P 1'
#
loop_
_entity.id
_entity.type
_entity.pdbx_description
1 polymer ?
#
loop_
_entity_poly.entity_id
_entity_poly.type
_entity_poly.pdbx_seq_one_letter_code
_entity_poly.pdbx_strand_id
1 'polypeptide(L)'
;MRTHQQIDERSLRMARAVVARIDQDPARAGLAHARVVCKRWYEQRPSPAIKEWLQILSQPWEQVREVLLDESQEGQRLRQSDPFCGILTPTERWQIYREYNDAR
;
A
#
# COMPACT_ATOMS: atom_id res chain seq x y z
N MET A 1 -13.86 9.75 -17.01
CA MET A 1 -13.23 10.32 -15.82
C MET A 1 -13.54 9.43 -14.61
N ARG A 2 -12.54 9.11 -13.82
CA ARG A 2 -12.78 8.28 -12.64
C ARG A 2 -13.28 9.14 -11.49
N THR A 3 -14.24 8.59 -10.75
CA THR A 3 -14.73 9.23 -9.52
C THR A 3 -13.74 9.02 -8.38
N HIS A 4 -13.83 9.84 -7.33
CA HIS A 4 -13.05 9.63 -6.10
C HIS A 4 -13.31 8.25 -5.52
N GLN A 5 -14.54 7.79 -5.56
CA GLN A 5 -14.91 6.46 -5.07
C GLN A 5 -14.16 5.35 -5.82
N GLN A 6 -14.07 5.45 -7.16
CA GLN A 6 -13.36 4.47 -7.97
C GLN A 6 -11.86 4.46 -7.67
N ILE A 7 -11.28 5.63 -7.45
CA ILE A 7 -9.86 5.74 -7.08
C ILE A 7 -9.61 5.08 -5.72
N ASP A 8 -10.50 5.32 -4.77
CA ASP A 8 -10.39 4.74 -3.43
C ASP A 8 -10.57 3.23 -3.45
N GLU A 9 -11.54 2.73 -4.22
CA GLU A 9 -11.77 1.30 -4.38
C GLU A 9 -10.56 0.61 -5.01
N ARG A 10 -9.98 1.22 -6.02
CA ARG A 10 -8.79 0.69 -6.67
C ARG A 10 -7.61 0.66 -5.69
N SER A 11 -7.42 1.73 -4.93
CA SER A 11 -6.38 1.79 -3.91
C SER A 11 -6.53 0.67 -2.88
N LEU A 12 -7.75 0.45 -2.42
CA LEU A 12 -8.04 -0.62 -1.46
C LEU A 12 -7.83 -2.01 -2.09
N ARG A 13 -8.23 -2.18 -3.35
CA ARG A 13 -8.01 -3.44 -4.07
C ARG A 13 -6.51 -3.75 -4.21
N MET A 14 -5.70 -2.72 -4.50
CA MET A 14 -4.25 -2.86 -4.56
C MET A 14 -3.70 -3.25 -3.19
N ALA A 15 -4.15 -2.60 -2.13
CA ALA A 15 -3.72 -2.90 -0.77
C ALA A 15 -4.07 -4.33 -0.38
N ARG A 16 -5.25 -4.82 -0.74
CA ARG A 16 -5.66 -6.20 -0.48
C ARG A 16 -4.74 -7.19 -1.18
N ALA A 17 -4.33 -6.90 -2.42
CA ALA A 17 -3.42 -7.77 -3.15
C ALA A 17 -2.03 -7.79 -2.51
N VAL A 18 -1.54 -6.63 -2.07
CA VAL A 18 -0.26 -6.53 -1.34
C VAL A 18 -0.33 -7.33 -0.05
N VAL A 19 -1.40 -7.15 0.73
CA VAL A 19 -1.59 -7.85 1.99
C VAL A 19 -1.62 -9.36 1.77
N ALA A 20 -2.35 -9.82 0.76
CA ALA A 20 -2.42 -11.26 0.46
C ALA A 20 -1.03 -11.82 0.13
N ARG A 21 -0.23 -11.09 -0.62
CA ARG A 21 1.12 -11.51 -0.97
C ARG A 21 1.99 -11.65 0.28
N ILE A 22 1.94 -10.66 1.17
CA ILE A 22 2.75 -10.68 2.39
C ILE A 22 2.25 -11.72 3.38
N ASP A 23 0.92 -11.89 3.50
CA ASP A 23 0.33 -12.92 4.38
C ASP A 23 0.79 -14.33 3.99
N GLN A 24 1.00 -14.60 2.71
CA GLN A 24 1.41 -15.90 2.22
C GLN A 24 2.90 -16.19 2.42
N ASP A 25 3.68 -15.17 2.75
CA ASP A 25 5.12 -15.29 2.91
C ASP A 25 5.49 -15.35 4.39
N PRO A 26 5.94 -16.50 4.91
CA PRO A 26 6.34 -16.60 6.32
C PRO A 26 7.48 -15.65 6.69
N ALA A 27 8.36 -15.32 5.74
CA ALA A 27 9.47 -14.41 5.99
C ALA A 27 9.06 -12.95 5.94
N ARG A 28 7.84 -12.62 5.48
CA ARG A 28 7.37 -11.24 5.36
C ARG A 28 8.35 -10.36 4.58
N ALA A 29 8.88 -10.87 3.48
CA ALA A 29 9.88 -10.15 2.68
C ALA A 29 9.34 -8.82 2.15
N GLY A 30 8.05 -8.77 1.79
CA GLY A 30 7.41 -7.53 1.33
C GLY A 30 7.38 -6.45 2.40
N LEU A 31 7.17 -6.83 3.65
CA LEU A 31 7.21 -5.88 4.77
C LEU A 31 8.62 -5.35 4.98
N ALA A 32 9.62 -6.22 4.97
CA ALA A 32 11.02 -5.81 5.09
C ALA A 32 11.42 -4.87 3.96
N HIS A 33 10.99 -5.17 2.74
CA HIS A 33 11.24 -4.31 1.57
C HIS A 33 10.60 -2.93 1.76
N ALA A 34 9.37 -2.87 2.21
CA ALA A 34 8.67 -1.61 2.45
C ALA A 34 9.40 -0.75 3.48
N ARG A 35 9.94 -1.36 4.53
CA ARG A 35 10.72 -0.65 5.54
C ARG A 35 11.98 -0.02 4.94
N VAL A 36 12.67 -0.73 4.07
CA VAL A 36 13.87 -0.22 3.39
C VAL A 36 13.50 0.93 2.48
N VAL A 37 12.45 0.77 1.66
CA VAL A 37 11.98 1.81 0.73
C VAL A 37 11.58 3.07 1.48
N CYS A 38 10.81 2.93 2.54
CA CYS A 38 10.32 4.07 3.32
C CYS A 38 11.46 4.84 3.97
N LYS A 39 12.43 4.13 4.52
CA LYS A 39 13.62 4.76 5.11
C LYS A 39 14.41 5.53 4.07
N ARG A 40 14.57 4.96 2.89
CA ARG A 40 15.27 5.64 1.77
C ARG A 40 14.53 6.91 1.35
N TRP A 41 13.21 6.84 1.21
CA TRP A 41 12.40 8.02 0.89
C TRP A 41 12.57 9.12 1.94
N TYR A 42 12.55 8.75 3.22
CA TYR A 42 12.71 9.71 4.31
C TYR A 42 14.07 10.39 4.27
N GLU A 43 15.13 9.63 3.94
CA GLU A 43 16.48 10.18 3.82
C GLU A 43 16.60 11.15 2.64
N GLN A 44 15.90 10.86 1.53
CA GLN A 44 15.97 11.67 0.32
C GLN A 44 15.03 12.87 0.35
N ARG A 45 13.81 12.67 0.81
CA ARG A 45 12.76 13.69 0.84
C ARG A 45 11.90 13.53 2.08
N PRO A 46 12.38 13.98 3.24
CA PRO A 46 11.58 13.87 4.46
C PRO A 46 10.26 14.61 4.31
N SER A 47 9.18 13.96 4.73
CA SER A 47 7.85 14.56 4.76
C SER A 47 7.08 14.00 5.95
N PRO A 48 6.03 14.71 6.41
CA PRO A 48 5.20 14.19 7.49
C PRO A 48 4.56 12.83 7.15
N ALA A 49 4.13 12.64 5.89
CA ALA A 49 3.50 11.40 5.46
C ALA A 49 4.49 10.22 5.52
N ILE A 50 5.71 10.42 5.06
CA ILE A 50 6.73 9.38 5.10
C ILE A 50 7.12 9.07 6.54
N LYS A 51 7.25 10.10 7.38
CA LYS A 51 7.55 9.92 8.80
C LYS A 51 6.47 9.07 9.49
N GLU A 52 5.21 9.35 9.17
CA GLU A 52 4.08 8.58 9.72
C GLU A 52 4.17 7.11 9.31
N TRP A 53 4.50 6.83 8.05
CA TRP A 53 4.69 5.45 7.59
C TRP A 53 5.88 4.77 8.27
N LEU A 54 6.97 5.49 8.55
CA LEU A 54 8.07 4.90 9.32
C LEU A 54 7.59 4.42 10.69
N GLN A 55 6.74 5.20 11.35
CA GLN A 55 6.19 4.84 12.64
C GLN A 55 5.25 3.62 12.53
N ILE A 56 4.39 3.60 11.51
CA ILE A 56 3.50 2.47 11.26
C ILE A 56 4.31 1.20 11.01
N LEU A 57 5.33 1.28 10.16
CA LEU A 57 6.16 0.13 9.78
C LEU A 57 7.04 -0.38 10.91
N SER A 58 7.19 0.37 12.00
CA SER A 58 7.91 -0.13 13.19
C SER A 58 7.09 -1.13 13.99
N GLN A 59 5.81 -1.28 13.68
CA GLN A 59 4.89 -2.16 14.38
C GLN A 59 4.88 -3.56 13.76
N PRO A 60 4.33 -4.57 14.46
CA PRO A 60 4.17 -5.91 13.89
C PRO A 60 3.27 -5.90 12.66
N TRP A 61 3.43 -6.90 11.81
CA TRP A 61 2.69 -7.01 10.55
C TRP A 61 1.18 -6.90 10.75
N GLU A 62 0.63 -7.51 11.78
CA GLU A 62 -0.81 -7.49 12.04
C GLU A 62 -1.36 -6.06 12.10
N GLN A 63 -0.61 -5.14 12.69
CA GLN A 63 -1.02 -3.75 12.82
C GLN A 63 -0.81 -2.98 11.51
N VAL A 64 0.28 -3.23 10.81
CA VAL A 64 0.52 -2.65 9.48
C VAL A 64 -0.59 -3.09 8.52
N ARG A 65 -0.97 -4.36 8.59
CA ARG A 65 -2.03 -4.93 7.79
C ARG A 65 -3.35 -4.21 8.00
N GLU A 66 -3.70 -3.94 9.24
CA GLU A 66 -4.93 -3.21 9.56
C GLU A 66 -4.94 -1.80 8.95
N VAL A 67 -3.81 -1.11 8.98
CA VAL A 67 -3.70 0.22 8.37
C VAL A 67 -3.91 0.15 6.86
N LEU A 68 -3.30 -0.84 6.21
CA LEU A 68 -3.42 -1.00 4.75
C LEU A 68 -4.86 -1.31 4.33
N LEU A 69 -5.61 -2.04 5.16
CA LEU A 69 -6.97 -2.47 4.86
C LEU A 69 -8.05 -1.53 5.43
N ASP A 70 -7.65 -0.44 6.08
CA ASP A 70 -8.58 0.51 6.68
C ASP A 70 -9.37 1.23 5.59
N GLU A 71 -10.71 1.06 5.63
CA GLU A 71 -11.60 1.65 4.63
C GLU A 71 -12.03 3.07 4.98
N SER A 72 -11.61 3.59 6.13
CA SER A 72 -11.93 4.96 6.55
C SER A 72 -11.18 5.99 5.70
N GLN A 73 -11.55 7.26 5.87
CA GLN A 73 -10.84 8.36 5.23
C GLN A 73 -9.36 8.38 5.62
N GLU A 74 -9.06 8.02 6.85
CA GLU A 74 -7.69 7.97 7.35
C GLU A 74 -6.90 6.89 6.62
N GLY A 75 -7.48 5.72 6.40
CA GLY A 75 -6.87 4.66 5.62
C GLY A 75 -6.62 5.09 4.18
N GLN A 76 -7.58 5.77 3.58
CA GLN A 76 -7.45 6.30 2.22
C GLN A 76 -6.28 7.28 2.13
N ARG A 77 -6.18 8.18 3.09
CA ARG A 77 -5.10 9.17 3.16
C ARG A 77 -3.74 8.48 3.25
N LEU A 78 -3.62 7.51 4.14
CA LEU A 78 -2.36 6.78 4.35
C LEU A 78 -1.94 5.99 3.11
N ARG A 79 -2.89 5.33 2.43
CA ARG A 79 -2.55 4.55 1.24
C ARG A 79 -2.00 5.39 0.09
N GLN A 80 -2.27 6.69 0.05
CA GLN A 80 -1.76 7.56 -1.02
C GLN A 80 -0.24 7.66 -1.02
N SER A 81 0.40 7.40 0.10
CA SER A 81 1.86 7.51 0.22
C SER A 81 2.49 6.24 0.78
N ASP A 82 1.82 5.07 0.63
CA ASP A 82 2.36 3.83 1.20
C ASP A 82 3.64 3.39 0.47
N PRO A 83 4.57 2.77 1.21
CA PRO A 83 5.86 2.37 0.66
C PRO A 83 5.88 0.94 0.12
N PHE A 84 4.73 0.39 -0.26
CA PHE A 84 4.61 -0.99 -0.72
C PHE A 84 4.74 -1.12 -2.24
N CYS A 85 5.47 -0.21 -2.86
CA CYS A 85 5.77 -0.28 -4.29
C CYS A 85 6.70 -1.47 -4.59
N GLY A 86 6.51 -2.09 -5.74
CA GLY A 86 7.34 -3.22 -6.16
C GLY A 86 6.95 -4.57 -5.55
N ILE A 87 5.94 -4.62 -4.67
CA ILE A 87 5.46 -5.88 -4.10
C ILE A 87 4.68 -6.67 -5.15
N LEU A 88 3.81 -5.99 -5.88
CA LEU A 88 3.07 -6.60 -6.98
C LEU A 88 3.88 -6.43 -8.26
N THR A 89 3.82 -7.43 -9.16
CA THR A 89 4.44 -7.31 -10.47
C THR A 89 3.70 -6.27 -11.32
N PRO A 90 4.35 -5.71 -12.36
CA PRO A 90 3.65 -4.82 -13.29
C PRO A 90 2.41 -5.46 -13.91
N THR A 91 2.44 -6.76 -14.23
CA THR A 91 1.31 -7.49 -14.78
C THR A 91 0.16 -7.53 -13.79
N GLU A 92 0.45 -7.82 -12.51
CA GLU A 92 -0.58 -7.87 -11.47
C GLU A 92 -1.24 -6.50 -11.28
N ARG A 93 -0.44 -5.43 -11.25
CA ARG A 93 -0.97 -4.07 -11.12
C ARG A 93 -1.83 -3.70 -12.33
N TRP A 94 -1.38 -4.06 -13.51
CA TRP A 94 -2.12 -3.78 -14.74
C TRP A 94 -3.47 -4.48 -14.76
N GLN A 95 -3.53 -5.73 -14.29
CA GLN A 95 -4.78 -6.47 -14.20
C GLN A 95 -5.78 -5.78 -13.27
N ILE A 96 -5.30 -5.25 -12.15
CA ILE A 96 -6.15 -4.51 -11.22
C ILE A 96 -6.67 -3.22 -11.86
N TYR A 97 -5.81 -2.47 -12.54
CA TYR A 97 -6.23 -1.27 -13.24
C TYR A 97 -7.30 -1.59 -14.28
N ARG A 98 -7.18 -2.69 -15.00
CA ARG A 98 -8.16 -3.10 -16.01
C ARG A 98 -9.52 -3.39 -15.40
N GLU A 99 -9.58 -3.97 -14.21
CA GLU A 99 -10.85 -4.19 -13.50
C GLU A 99 -11.68 -2.92 -13.40
N TYR A 100 -11.03 -1.79 -13.19
CA TYR A 100 -11.72 -0.49 -13.02
C TYR A 100 -11.91 0.26 -14.34
N ASN A 101 -11.07 0.02 -15.32
CA ASN A 101 -11.24 0.62 -16.65
C ASN A 101 -12.38 -0.04 -17.41
N ASP A 102 -12.56 -1.35 -17.26
CA ASP A 102 -13.59 -2.11 -17.97
C ASP A 102 -14.96 -1.99 -17.31
N ALA A 103 -15.04 -1.43 -16.11
CA ALA A 103 -16.27 -1.29 -15.33
C ALA A 103 -17.13 -0.08 -15.78
N ARG A 104 -16.84 0.53 -16.91
CA ARG A 104 -17.57 1.68 -17.44
C ARG A 104 -18.93 1.30 -17.98
#